data_4f23d4132cc4756229829e0298d8b940
#
_entry.id   4f23d4132cc4756229829e0298d8b940
#
_cell.length_a   1.000
_cell.length_b   1.000
_cell.length_c   1.000
_cell.angle_alpha   90.00
_cell.angle_beta   90.00
_cell.angle_gamma   90.00
#
_symmetry.space_group_name_H-M   'P 1'
#
loop_
_entity.id
_entity.type
_entity.pdbx_description
1 polymer ?
#
loop_
_entity_poly.entity_id
_entity_poly.type
_entity_poly.pdbx_seq_one_letter_code
_entity_poly.pdbx_strand_id
1 'polypeptide(L)'
;MDALFSVISRNNMRLDKFLKVSRLIKRRTVANEACDAGRVMVNGKPAKASTNVKVGDEIEILFGQKSVKVRVTDIQDTTKKEQAKDLFEYIS
;
A
#
# COMPACT_ATOMS: atom_id res chain seq x y z
N MET A 1 -22.61 -15.45 -3.11
CA MET A 1 -21.58 -15.40 -2.06
C MET A 1 -20.20 -15.46 -2.66
N ASP A 2 -19.91 -16.50 -3.43
CA ASP A 2 -18.59 -16.66 -4.00
C ASP A 2 -18.21 -15.54 -4.96
N ALA A 3 -19.16 -15.08 -5.76
CA ALA A 3 -18.88 -13.98 -6.68
C ALA A 3 -18.54 -12.69 -5.95
N LEU A 4 -19.23 -12.44 -4.85
CA LEU A 4 -18.97 -11.28 -4.04
C LEU A 4 -17.58 -11.38 -3.38
N PHE A 5 -17.23 -12.57 -2.94
CA PHE A 5 -15.94 -12.82 -2.35
C PHE A 5 -14.82 -12.60 -3.36
N SER A 6 -15.03 -13.07 -4.59
CA SER A 6 -14.06 -12.88 -5.66
C SER A 6 -13.85 -11.41 -6.00
N VAL A 7 -14.92 -10.63 -5.99
CA VAL A 7 -14.82 -9.20 -6.25
C VAL A 7 -14.00 -8.51 -5.17
N ILE A 8 -14.23 -8.90 -3.93
CA ILE A 8 -13.44 -8.34 -2.81
C ILE A 8 -11.97 -8.69 -2.98
N SER A 9 -11.66 -9.93 -3.38
CA SER A 9 -10.29 -10.35 -3.63
C SER A 9 -9.58 -9.52 -4.68
N ARG A 10 -10.29 -9.13 -5.72
CA ARG A 10 -9.72 -8.37 -6.82
C ARG A 10 -9.28 -6.97 -6.40
N ASN A 11 -9.84 -6.47 -5.31
CA ASN A 11 -9.54 -5.13 -4.81
C ASN A 11 -8.42 -5.15 -3.78
N ASN A 12 -7.77 -6.29 -3.61
CA ASN A 12 -6.66 -6.43 -2.68
C ASN A 12 -5.35 -6.52 -3.43
N MET A 13 -4.29 -6.02 -2.80
CA MET A 13 -2.95 -6.07 -3.36
C MET A 13 -1.95 -6.23 -2.22
N ARG A 14 -0.85 -6.94 -2.46
CA ARG A 14 0.21 -7.04 -1.47
C ARG A 14 0.75 -5.65 -1.17
N LEU A 15 1.07 -5.43 0.10
CA LEU A 15 1.56 -4.14 0.56
C LEU A 15 2.81 -3.69 -0.20
N ASP A 16 3.79 -4.59 -0.37
CA ASP A 16 5.03 -4.26 -1.07
C ASP A 16 4.76 -3.86 -2.52
N LYS A 17 3.84 -4.55 -3.17
CA LYS A 17 3.47 -4.23 -4.55
C LYS A 17 2.74 -2.89 -4.63
N PHE A 18 1.82 -2.64 -3.70
CA PHE A 18 1.10 -1.38 -3.67
C PHE A 18 2.05 -0.20 -3.48
N LEU A 19 3.02 -0.34 -2.58
CA LEU A 19 4.00 0.71 -2.34
C LEU A 19 4.80 1.04 -3.59
N LYS A 20 5.09 0.02 -4.41
CA LYS A 20 5.80 0.22 -5.66
C LYS A 20 4.91 0.85 -6.74
N VAL A 21 3.71 0.29 -6.97
CA VAL A 21 2.84 0.80 -8.06
C VAL A 21 2.31 2.19 -7.75
N SER A 22 2.11 2.52 -6.49
CA SER A 22 1.71 3.87 -6.07
C SER A 22 2.88 4.85 -6.08
N ARG A 23 4.10 4.35 -6.30
CA ARG A 23 5.34 5.12 -6.33
C ARG A 23 5.68 5.81 -5.02
N LEU A 24 5.08 5.35 -3.93
CA LEU A 24 5.50 5.77 -2.60
C LEU A 24 6.90 5.30 -2.30
N ILE A 25 7.26 4.10 -2.80
CA ILE A 25 8.61 3.56 -2.73
C ILE A 25 8.98 3.11 -4.15
N LYS A 26 10.13 3.54 -4.63
CA LYS A 26 10.54 3.32 -6.02
C LYS A 26 10.80 1.87 -6.36
N ARG A 27 11.30 1.09 -5.41
CA ARG A 27 11.71 -0.29 -5.64
C ARG A 27 10.94 -1.23 -4.72
N ARG A 28 10.45 -2.33 -5.28
CA ARG A 28 9.72 -3.32 -4.49
C ARG A 28 10.61 -3.97 -3.43
N THR A 29 11.89 -4.15 -3.72
CA THR A 29 12.83 -4.68 -2.73
C THR A 29 12.97 -3.76 -1.53
N VAL A 30 13.02 -2.45 -1.77
CA VAL A 30 13.08 -1.47 -0.69
C VAL A 30 11.78 -1.49 0.11
N ALA A 31 10.64 -1.61 -0.57
CA ALA A 31 9.35 -1.72 0.10
C ALA A 31 9.31 -2.96 0.99
N ASN A 32 9.79 -4.08 0.47
CA ASN A 32 9.84 -5.33 1.22
C ASN A 32 10.70 -5.19 2.49
N GLU A 33 11.89 -4.59 2.34
CA GLU A 33 12.79 -4.37 3.46
C GLU A 33 12.18 -3.44 4.50
N ALA A 34 11.51 -2.39 4.06
CA ALA A 34 10.87 -1.46 4.99
C ALA A 34 9.77 -2.16 5.80
N CYS A 35 8.98 -3.01 5.15
CA CYS A 35 7.96 -3.78 5.83
C CYS A 35 8.59 -4.74 6.85
N ASP A 36 9.64 -5.45 6.44
CA ASP A 36 10.32 -6.41 7.33
C ASP A 36 10.98 -5.71 8.52
N ALA A 37 11.39 -4.46 8.33
CA ALA A 37 11.99 -3.67 9.41
C ALA A 37 10.95 -3.05 10.34
N GLY A 38 9.66 -3.27 10.09
CA GLY A 38 8.59 -2.69 10.90
C GLY A 38 8.35 -1.23 10.65
N ARG A 39 8.78 -0.71 9.52
CA ARG A 39 8.65 0.72 9.18
C ARG A 39 7.37 1.05 8.47
N VAL A 40 6.57 0.05 8.09
CA VAL A 40 5.32 0.24 7.39
C VAL A 40 4.20 -0.32 8.24
N MET A 41 3.19 0.50 8.48
CA MET A 41 2.03 0.10 9.27
C MET A 41 0.77 0.23 8.42
N VAL A 42 -0.17 -0.65 8.63
CA VAL A 42 -1.48 -0.61 7.99
C VAL A 42 -2.52 -0.52 9.10
N ASN A 43 -3.33 0.52 9.05
CA ASN A 43 -4.37 0.78 10.06
C ASN A 43 -3.80 0.80 11.48
N GLY A 44 -2.61 1.37 11.63
CA GLY A 44 -1.97 1.56 12.93
C GLY A 44 -1.23 0.34 13.46
N LYS A 45 -1.09 -0.72 12.66
CA LYS A 45 -0.40 -1.94 13.08
C LYS A 45 0.73 -2.25 12.12
N PRO A 46 1.90 -2.71 12.64
CA PRO A 46 2.99 -3.13 11.76
C PRO A 46 2.50 -4.20 10.80
N ALA A 47 2.89 -4.08 9.54
CA ALA A 47 2.44 -5.00 8.50
C ALA A 47 3.64 -5.57 7.76
N LYS A 48 3.49 -6.80 7.29
CA LYS A 48 4.53 -7.45 6.50
C LYS A 48 4.33 -7.12 5.01
N ALA A 49 5.37 -7.36 4.23
CA ALA A 49 5.31 -7.11 2.79
C ALA A 49 4.18 -7.89 2.11
N SER A 50 3.86 -9.06 2.63
CA SER A 50 2.80 -9.91 2.07
C SER A 50 1.40 -9.55 2.56
N THR A 51 1.27 -8.58 3.46
CA THR A 51 -0.03 -8.14 3.94
C THR A 51 -0.84 -7.58 2.77
N ASN A 52 -2.10 -7.98 2.67
CA ASN A 52 -2.98 -7.45 1.64
C ASN A 52 -3.58 -6.12 2.08
N VAL A 53 -3.57 -5.15 1.18
CA VAL A 53 -4.21 -3.86 1.41
C VAL A 53 -5.38 -3.69 0.46
N LYS A 54 -6.34 -2.89 0.86
CA LYS A 54 -7.56 -2.65 0.08
C LYS A 54 -7.93 -1.17 0.17
N VAL A 55 -8.86 -0.76 -0.66
CA VAL A 55 -9.37 0.62 -0.63
C VAL A 55 -9.91 0.92 0.77
N GLY A 56 -9.53 2.07 1.29
CA GLY A 56 -9.91 2.51 2.63
C GLY A 56 -8.87 2.23 3.70
N ASP A 57 -7.88 1.37 3.42
CA ASP A 57 -6.80 1.10 4.37
C ASP A 57 -5.89 2.33 4.48
N GLU A 58 -5.40 2.57 5.69
CA GLU A 58 -4.45 3.65 5.95
C GLU A 58 -3.06 3.06 6.12
N ILE A 59 -2.12 3.54 5.33
CA ILE A 59 -0.74 3.06 5.34
C ILE A 59 0.13 4.17 5.88
N GLU A 60 0.96 3.84 6.87
CA GLU A 60 1.94 4.76 7.42
C GLU A 60 3.34 4.23 7.13
N ILE A 61 4.19 5.07 6.57
CA ILE A 61 5.56 4.71 6.23
C ILE A 61 6.50 5.60 7.01
N LEU A 62 7.45 4.97 7.71
CA LEU A 62 8.45 5.70 8.50
C LEU A 62 9.70 5.89 7.66
N PHE A 63 10.02 7.15 7.38
CA PHE A 63 11.23 7.52 6.65
C PHE A 63 12.19 8.22 7.60
N GLY A 64 13.03 7.44 8.28
CA GLY A 64 13.93 8.02 9.28
C GLY A 64 13.16 8.72 10.38
N GLN A 65 13.30 10.04 10.46
CA GLN A 65 12.61 10.84 11.48
C GLN A 65 11.23 11.33 11.02
N LYS A 66 10.89 11.07 9.76
CA LYS A 66 9.62 11.53 9.19
C LYS A 66 8.70 10.34 8.99
N SER A 67 7.41 10.61 9.04
CA SER A 67 6.41 9.61 8.69
C SER A 67 5.46 10.18 7.66
N VAL A 68 4.98 9.31 6.75
CA VAL A 68 4.00 9.67 5.73
C VAL A 68 2.81 8.75 5.95
N LYS A 69 1.62 9.33 6.04
CA LYS A 69 0.40 8.56 6.20
C LYS A 69 -0.51 8.82 5.00
N VAL A 70 -0.95 7.75 4.37
CA VAL A 70 -1.79 7.82 3.18
C VAL A 70 -2.98 6.89 3.35
N ARG A 71 -4.06 7.20 2.65
CA ARG A 71 -5.23 6.32 2.56
C ARG A 71 -5.30 5.76 1.15
N VAL A 72 -5.54 4.46 1.05
CA VAL A 72 -5.70 3.80 -0.25
C VAL A 72 -7.04 4.21 -0.84
N THR A 73 -7.02 4.80 -2.03
CA THR A 73 -8.24 5.22 -2.72
C THR A 73 -8.57 4.35 -3.91
N ASP A 74 -7.59 3.63 -4.44
CA ASP A 74 -7.82 2.72 -5.56
C ASP A 74 -6.72 1.66 -5.57
N ILE A 75 -7.00 0.53 -6.19
CA ILE A 75 -6.05 -0.58 -6.32
C ILE A 75 -5.97 -0.96 -7.79
N GLN A 76 -4.77 -0.85 -8.38
CA GLN A 76 -4.51 -1.23 -9.77
C GLN A 76 -3.17 -1.95 -9.86
N ASP A 77 -3.13 -3.02 -10.64
CA ASP A 77 -1.93 -3.84 -10.79
C ASP A 77 -0.79 -3.09 -11.44
N THR A 78 -1.11 -2.31 -12.46
CA THR A 78 -0.12 -1.51 -13.17
C THR A 78 -0.67 -0.12 -13.33
N THR A 79 0.21 0.88 -13.16
CA THR A 79 -0.18 2.27 -13.20
C THR A 79 0.87 3.06 -13.94
N LYS A 80 0.43 3.97 -14.77
CA LYS A 80 1.34 4.95 -15.36
C LYS A 80 1.74 5.94 -14.26
N LYS A 81 2.88 6.60 -14.47
CA LYS A 81 3.43 7.51 -13.49
C LYS A 81 2.40 8.56 -13.04
N GLU A 82 1.64 9.09 -13.96
CA GLU A 82 0.65 10.11 -13.68
C GLU A 82 -0.59 9.58 -12.96
N GLN A 83 -0.84 8.26 -13.04
CA GLN A 83 -1.98 7.62 -12.38
C GLN A 83 -1.64 7.12 -10.98
N ALA A 84 -0.37 7.08 -10.63
CA ALA A 84 0.05 6.57 -9.33
C ALA A 84 -0.55 7.37 -8.18
N LYS A 85 -0.73 8.68 -8.36
CA LYS A 85 -1.33 9.54 -7.34
C LYS A 85 -2.79 9.25 -7.09
N ASP A 86 -3.47 8.59 -8.04
CA ASP A 86 -4.89 8.29 -7.90
C ASP A 86 -5.13 7.05 -7.03
N LEU A 87 -4.06 6.34 -6.66
CA LEU A 87 -4.17 5.15 -5.83
C LEU A 87 -4.24 5.47 -4.35
N PHE A 88 -3.88 6.66 -3.96
CA PHE A 88 -3.86 7.05 -2.55
C PHE A 88 -4.02 8.55 -2.40
N GLU A 89 -4.30 8.96 -1.17
CA GLU A 89 -4.30 10.37 -0.78
C GLU A 89 -3.53 10.54 0.51
N TYR A 90 -2.85 11.66 0.66
CA TYR A 90 -2.11 11.95 1.88
C TYR A 90 -3.09 12.35 2.98
N ILE A 91 -2.89 11.80 4.17
CA ILE A 91 -3.71 12.11 5.35
C ILE A 91 -2.93 12.99 6.32
N SER A 92 -1.64 12.77 6.42
CA SER A 92 -0.81 13.58 7.29
C SER A 92 0.67 13.49 6.93
#